data_e404f7fefca3cdddea809cbc1de9958f
#
_entry.id   e404f7fefca3cdddea809cbc1de9958f
#
_cell.length_a   1.000
_cell.length_b   1.000
_cell.length_c   1.000
_cell.angle_alpha   90.00
_cell.angle_beta   90.00
_cell.angle_gamma   90.00
#
_symmetry.space_group_name_H-M   'P 1'
#
loop_
_entity.id
_entity.type
_entity.pdbx_description
1 polymer ?
#
loop_
_entity_poly.entity_id
_entity_poly.type
_entity_poly.pdbx_seq_one_letter_code
_entity_poly.pdbx_strand_id
1 'polypeptide(L)'
;LGNLLITNIQKIISGNYSISDPNNGFLALKTEKIRLINIKHLHNKYFFENSLSIIFTAFNFKIGEIGIETIYRDEKSSIPVFVAGLKLIPTFILFLIRKNLITASRSLSINSLIFFICIFLTILNLIINTSVLWTIVFCLIPLYIFVDILNHYQFR
;
A
#
# COMPACT_ATOMS: atom_id res chain seq x y z
N LEU A 1 7.02 -15.51 -10.02
CA LEU A 1 6.41 -15.68 -8.69
C LEU A 1 6.63 -14.43 -7.82
N GLY A 2 7.85 -13.85 -7.77
CA GLY A 2 8.18 -12.69 -6.94
C GLY A 2 7.36 -11.44 -7.26
N ASN A 3 7.20 -11.11 -8.54
CA ASN A 3 6.42 -9.96 -8.96
C ASN A 3 4.94 -10.08 -8.56
N LEU A 4 4.35 -11.27 -8.67
CA LEU A 4 2.96 -11.53 -8.28
C LEU A 4 2.76 -11.31 -6.76
N LEU A 5 3.71 -11.75 -5.95
CA LEU A 5 3.66 -11.57 -4.49
C LEU A 5 3.74 -10.07 -4.12
N ILE A 6 4.69 -9.35 -4.70
CA ILE A 6 4.86 -7.90 -4.46
C ILE A 6 3.61 -7.15 -4.92
N THR A 7 3.05 -7.49 -6.09
CA THR A 7 1.83 -6.88 -6.61
C THR A 7 0.64 -7.07 -5.66
N ASN A 8 0.45 -8.27 -5.11
CA ASN A 8 -0.64 -8.54 -4.18
C ASN A 8 -0.46 -7.78 -2.84
N ILE A 9 0.75 -7.75 -2.31
CA ILE A 9 1.06 -6.96 -1.10
C ILE A 9 0.79 -5.47 -1.38
N GLN A 10 1.23 -4.98 -2.54
CA GLN A 10 1.01 -3.60 -2.95
C GLN A 10 -0.48 -3.24 -3.05
N LYS A 11 -1.30 -4.12 -3.62
CA LYS A 11 -2.77 -3.93 -3.68
C LYS A 11 -3.38 -3.77 -2.30
N ILE A 12 -2.99 -4.64 -1.36
CA ILE A 12 -3.48 -4.59 0.03
C ILE A 12 -3.03 -3.28 0.70
N ILE A 13 -1.78 -2.88 0.55
CA ILE A 13 -1.23 -1.69 1.21
C ILE A 13 -1.81 -0.42 0.60
N SER A 14 -1.86 -0.33 -0.74
CA SER A 14 -2.40 0.85 -1.41
C SER A 14 -3.93 0.95 -1.29
N GLY A 15 -4.63 -0.18 -1.17
CA GLY A 15 -6.07 -0.27 -1.34
C GLY A 15 -6.51 -0.08 -2.79
N ASN A 16 -5.59 -0.12 -3.75
CA ASN A 16 -5.89 -0.05 -5.17
C ASN A 16 -5.76 -1.41 -5.82
N TYR A 17 -6.89 -2.09 -5.98
CA TYR A 17 -6.96 -3.44 -6.51
C TYR A 17 -7.00 -3.49 -8.05
N SER A 18 -7.10 -2.34 -8.72
CA SER A 18 -7.17 -2.26 -10.18
C SER A 18 -5.82 -2.23 -10.87
N ILE A 19 -4.73 -1.95 -10.16
CA ILE A 19 -3.39 -1.92 -10.73
C ILE A 19 -2.91 -3.35 -10.95
N SER A 20 -2.52 -3.68 -12.19
CA SER A 20 -1.99 -5.00 -12.56
C SER A 20 -0.48 -5.11 -12.35
N ASP A 21 0.28 -4.06 -12.66
CA ASP A 21 1.73 -4.00 -12.49
C ASP A 21 2.19 -2.70 -11.80
N PRO A 22 2.23 -2.67 -10.48
CA PRO A 22 2.64 -1.50 -9.71
C PRO A 22 4.15 -1.21 -9.79
N ASN A 23 4.94 -2.12 -10.36
CA ASN A 23 6.40 -1.95 -10.50
C ASN A 23 6.80 -1.39 -11.87
N ASN A 24 5.82 -1.03 -12.71
CA ASN A 24 6.10 -0.49 -14.03
C ASN A 24 6.66 0.93 -13.91
N GLY A 25 7.85 1.15 -14.47
CA GLY A 25 8.53 2.45 -14.49
C GLY A 25 7.96 3.46 -15.49
N PHE A 26 7.05 3.06 -16.38
CA PHE A 26 6.39 3.99 -17.33
C PHE A 26 5.22 4.68 -16.66
N LEU A 27 5.41 5.93 -16.29
CA LEU A 27 4.43 6.70 -15.54
C LEU A 27 4.12 8.02 -16.25
N ALA A 28 2.83 8.35 -16.35
CA ALA A 28 2.37 9.66 -16.75
C ALA A 28 1.60 10.31 -15.60
N LEU A 29 2.02 11.49 -15.18
CA LEU A 29 1.50 12.17 -14.00
C LEU A 29 0.94 13.54 -14.35
N LYS A 30 -0.25 13.87 -13.86
CA LYS A 30 -0.77 15.22 -13.94
C LYS A 30 0.00 16.14 -12.97
N THR A 31 0.65 17.18 -13.50
CA THR A 31 1.46 18.12 -12.72
C THR A 31 0.69 18.75 -11.55
N GLU A 32 -0.60 19.03 -11.74
CA GLU A 32 -1.47 19.56 -10.68
C GLU A 32 -1.58 18.58 -9.49
N LYS A 33 -1.64 17.28 -9.75
CA LYS A 33 -1.76 16.26 -8.71
C LYS A 33 -0.44 16.07 -7.96
N ILE A 34 0.68 16.05 -8.67
CA ILE A 34 2.00 15.89 -8.03
C ILE A 34 2.34 17.08 -7.13
N ARG A 35 1.89 18.29 -7.46
CA ARG A 35 2.10 19.49 -6.65
C ARG A 35 1.38 19.45 -5.29
N LEU A 36 0.32 18.62 -5.17
CA LEU A 36 -0.43 18.43 -3.92
C LEU A 36 0.27 17.47 -2.96
N ILE A 37 1.28 16.75 -3.43
CA ILE A 37 2.00 15.74 -2.67
C ILE A 37 3.34 16.30 -2.23
N ASN A 38 3.67 16.07 -0.97
CA ASN A 38 5.03 16.32 -0.52
C ASN A 38 5.94 15.20 -1.04
N ILE A 39 6.80 15.52 -2.00
CA ILE A 39 7.73 14.58 -2.64
C ILE A 39 8.63 13.86 -1.61
N LYS A 40 8.92 14.48 -0.47
CA LYS A 40 9.67 13.86 0.63
C LYS A 40 8.98 12.61 1.22
N HIS A 41 7.71 12.44 0.97
CA HIS A 41 6.97 11.25 1.39
C HIS A 41 7.16 10.06 0.44
N LEU A 42 7.67 10.29 -0.76
CA LEU A 42 7.96 9.23 -1.72
C LEU A 42 9.28 8.53 -1.38
N HIS A 43 9.38 7.27 -1.77
CA HIS A 43 10.62 6.53 -1.67
C HIS A 43 11.55 6.93 -2.84
N ASN A 44 12.84 7.02 -2.61
CA ASN A 44 13.82 7.53 -3.59
C ASN A 44 14.61 6.45 -4.34
N LYS A 45 14.24 5.17 -4.21
CA LYS A 45 14.92 4.02 -4.82
C LYS A 45 13.90 3.06 -5.42
N TYR A 46 14.19 1.78 -5.45
CA TYR A 46 13.39 0.69 -6.03
C TYR A 46 11.91 0.63 -5.65
N PHE A 47 11.48 1.36 -4.65
CA PHE A 47 10.10 1.41 -4.19
C PHE A 47 9.39 2.72 -4.61
N PHE A 48 9.97 3.48 -5.53
CA PHE A 48 9.43 4.79 -5.93
C PHE A 48 8.03 4.67 -6.53
N GLU A 49 7.85 3.85 -7.55
CA GLU A 49 6.59 3.63 -8.26
C GLU A 49 5.50 3.12 -7.31
N ASN A 50 5.84 2.16 -6.47
CA ASN A 50 4.94 1.62 -5.45
C ASN A 50 4.53 2.71 -4.44
N SER A 51 5.49 3.50 -3.96
CA SER A 51 5.23 4.57 -3.01
C SER A 51 4.34 5.65 -3.59
N LEU A 52 4.52 5.97 -4.86
CA LEU A 52 3.69 6.92 -5.59
C LEU A 52 2.24 6.43 -5.70
N SER A 53 2.05 5.18 -6.09
CA SER A 53 0.73 4.54 -6.16
C SER A 53 0.02 4.56 -4.80
N ILE A 54 0.70 4.21 -3.71
CA ILE A 54 0.14 4.23 -2.35
C ILE A 54 -0.30 5.65 -1.96
N ILE A 55 0.57 6.64 -2.16
CA ILE A 55 0.29 8.04 -1.80
C ILE A 55 -0.85 8.59 -2.66
N PHE A 56 -0.89 8.30 -3.97
CA PHE A 56 -1.96 8.73 -4.86
C PHE A 56 -3.31 8.16 -4.42
N THR A 57 -3.35 6.89 -4.02
CA THR A 57 -4.57 6.28 -3.49
C THR A 57 -4.98 6.92 -2.16
N ALA A 58 -4.04 7.23 -1.26
CA ALA A 58 -4.33 7.93 0.00
C ALA A 58 -4.91 9.34 -0.23
N PHE A 59 -4.58 9.97 -1.37
CA PHE A 59 -5.16 11.24 -1.80
C PHE A 59 -6.45 11.09 -2.61
N ASN A 60 -6.96 9.86 -2.80
CA ASN A 60 -8.12 9.55 -3.64
C ASN A 60 -7.95 10.01 -5.11
N PHE A 61 -6.72 9.98 -5.62
CA PHE A 61 -6.48 10.27 -7.03
C PHE A 61 -6.80 9.03 -7.88
N LYS A 62 -7.47 9.24 -9.00
CA LYS A 62 -7.74 8.16 -9.95
C LYS A 62 -6.44 7.74 -10.62
N ILE A 63 -6.17 6.44 -10.60
CA ILE A 63 -5.02 5.81 -11.25
C ILE A 63 -5.60 4.87 -12.31
N GLY A 64 -5.14 5.03 -13.55
CA GLY A 64 -5.49 4.16 -14.67
C GLY A 64 -4.25 3.48 -15.23
N GLU A 65 -4.45 2.38 -15.93
CA GLU A 65 -3.40 1.67 -16.65
C GLU A 65 -3.71 1.67 -18.15
N ILE A 66 -2.65 1.76 -18.93
CA ILE A 66 -2.69 1.61 -20.39
C ILE A 66 -1.80 0.44 -20.72
N GLY A 67 -2.35 -0.56 -21.43
CA GLY A 67 -1.57 -1.71 -21.88
C GLY A 67 -0.49 -1.24 -22.87
N ILE A 68 0.75 -1.61 -22.61
CA ILE A 68 1.89 -1.41 -23.50
C ILE A 68 2.46 -2.76 -23.86
N GLU A 69 2.90 -2.90 -25.12
CA GLU A 69 3.59 -4.10 -25.57
C GLU A 69 5.00 -4.13 -24.99
N THR A 70 5.31 -5.17 -24.23
CA THR A 70 6.63 -5.35 -23.60
C THR A 70 7.45 -6.33 -24.41
N ILE A 71 8.58 -5.91 -24.94
CA ILE A 71 9.54 -6.77 -25.62
C ILE A 71 10.64 -7.12 -24.62
N TYR A 72 10.60 -8.33 -24.10
CA TYR A 72 11.69 -8.87 -23.28
C TYR A 72 12.78 -9.43 -24.21
N ARG A 73 13.98 -8.87 -24.11
CA ARG A 73 15.20 -9.50 -24.63
C ARG A 73 15.82 -10.34 -23.51
N ASP A 74 16.95 -11.00 -23.72
CA ASP A 74 17.62 -11.94 -22.77
C ASP A 74 18.10 -11.30 -21.44
N GLU A 75 17.33 -10.38 -20.92
CA GLU A 75 17.63 -9.66 -19.70
C GLU A 75 17.37 -10.55 -18.47
N LYS A 76 18.45 -10.92 -17.79
CA LYS A 76 18.37 -11.63 -16.50
C LYS A 76 18.17 -10.61 -15.38
N SER A 77 17.13 -10.79 -14.56
CA SER A 77 16.95 -10.01 -13.33
C SER A 77 18.17 -10.22 -12.41
N SER A 78 18.88 -9.15 -12.09
CA SER A 78 20.04 -9.17 -11.20
C SER A 78 19.66 -9.12 -9.72
N ILE A 79 18.36 -8.98 -9.40
CA ILE A 79 17.90 -8.80 -8.02
C ILE A 79 17.50 -10.15 -7.44
N PRO A 80 18.14 -10.62 -6.36
CA PRO A 80 17.70 -11.83 -5.65
C PRO A 80 16.35 -11.53 -4.98
N VAL A 81 15.28 -12.04 -5.58
CA VAL A 81 13.87 -11.73 -5.26
C VAL A 81 13.56 -11.93 -3.78
N PHE A 82 14.12 -12.96 -3.15
CA PHE A 82 13.87 -13.27 -1.74
C PHE A 82 14.51 -12.24 -0.79
N VAL A 83 15.76 -11.87 -1.03
CA VAL A 83 16.48 -10.88 -0.21
C VAL A 83 15.88 -9.48 -0.39
N ALA A 84 15.50 -9.14 -1.62
CA ALA A 84 14.83 -7.88 -1.91
C ALA A 84 13.46 -7.82 -1.22
N GLY A 85 12.70 -8.92 -1.25
CA GLY A 85 11.40 -9.02 -0.57
C GLY A 85 11.49 -8.77 0.93
N LEU A 86 12.41 -9.42 1.63
CA LEU A 86 12.63 -9.21 3.07
C LEU A 86 13.03 -7.78 3.41
N LYS A 87 13.89 -7.15 2.61
CA LYS A 87 14.30 -5.75 2.80
C LYS A 87 13.16 -4.76 2.56
N LEU A 88 12.15 -5.13 1.78
CA LEU A 88 11.00 -4.28 1.52
C LEU A 88 9.93 -4.32 2.62
N ILE A 89 9.92 -5.33 3.50
CA ILE A 89 8.91 -5.45 4.57
C ILE A 89 8.83 -4.17 5.44
N PRO A 90 9.91 -3.62 6.00
CA PRO A 90 9.85 -2.39 6.78
C PRO A 90 9.30 -1.20 5.97
N THR A 91 9.66 -1.14 4.68
CA THR A 91 9.18 -0.11 3.76
C THR A 91 7.68 -0.23 3.54
N PHE A 92 7.17 -1.44 3.32
CA PHE A 92 5.74 -1.70 3.20
C PHE A 92 4.97 -1.30 4.46
N ILE A 93 5.47 -1.65 5.64
CA ILE A 93 4.86 -1.26 6.92
C ILE A 93 4.83 0.27 7.05
N LEU A 94 5.94 0.95 6.76
CA LEU A 94 6.01 2.40 6.80
C LEU A 94 4.98 3.05 5.87
N PHE A 95 4.83 2.54 4.64
CA PHE A 95 3.87 3.10 3.68
C PHE A 95 2.43 2.76 4.02
N LEU A 96 2.16 1.62 4.65
CA LEU A 96 0.84 1.30 5.20
C LEU A 96 0.43 2.32 6.29
N ILE A 97 1.34 2.62 7.21
CA ILE A 97 1.13 3.64 8.25
C ILE A 97 0.91 5.01 7.60
N ARG A 98 1.78 5.42 6.66
CA ARG A 98 1.66 6.69 5.94
C ARG A 98 0.33 6.85 5.23
N LYS A 99 -0.11 5.82 4.49
CA LYS A 99 -1.41 5.84 3.82
C LYS A 99 -2.52 6.16 4.81
N ASN A 100 -2.58 5.44 5.92
CA ASN A 100 -3.65 5.61 6.91
C ASN A 100 -3.56 6.98 7.62
N LEU A 101 -2.37 7.49 7.89
CA LEU A 101 -2.20 8.85 8.43
C LEU A 101 -2.68 9.93 7.44
N ILE A 102 -2.30 9.83 6.17
CA ILE A 102 -2.76 10.77 5.14
C ILE A 102 -4.27 10.69 4.98
N THR A 103 -4.83 9.49 4.90
CA THR A 103 -6.27 9.30 4.77
C THR A 103 -7.01 9.88 5.97
N ALA A 104 -6.55 9.62 7.20
CA ALA A 104 -7.14 10.14 8.43
C ALA A 104 -7.06 11.67 8.53
N SER A 105 -5.97 12.29 8.06
CA SER A 105 -5.81 13.75 8.07
C SER A 105 -6.73 14.47 7.08
N ARG A 106 -7.19 13.76 6.05
CA ARG A 106 -8.06 14.33 5.00
C ARG A 106 -9.54 14.05 5.25
N SER A 107 -9.84 12.88 5.74
CA SER A 107 -11.19 12.44 6.11
C SER A 107 -11.08 11.32 7.13
N LEU A 108 -11.88 11.40 8.20
CA LEU A 108 -11.99 10.29 9.14
C LEU A 108 -12.69 9.13 8.43
N SER A 109 -11.91 8.25 7.81
CA SER A 109 -12.42 7.05 7.18
C SER A 109 -12.53 5.91 8.19
N ILE A 110 -13.54 5.06 8.03
CA ILE A 110 -13.70 3.85 8.85
C ILE A 110 -12.45 2.99 8.77
N ASN A 111 -11.79 2.91 7.61
CA ASN A 111 -10.55 2.17 7.44
C ASN A 111 -9.41 2.66 8.32
N SER A 112 -9.15 3.97 8.31
CA SER A 112 -8.08 4.52 9.15
C SER A 112 -8.40 4.35 10.63
N LEU A 113 -9.67 4.44 11.02
CA LEU A 113 -10.10 4.18 12.39
C LEU A 113 -9.81 2.73 12.81
N ILE A 114 -10.24 1.74 12.02
CA ILE A 114 -9.97 0.32 12.27
C ILE A 114 -8.46 0.06 12.36
N PHE A 115 -7.68 0.64 11.45
CA PHE A 115 -6.23 0.50 11.44
C PHE A 115 -5.58 0.98 12.75
N PHE A 116 -5.94 2.17 13.23
CA PHE A 116 -5.40 2.70 14.48
C PHE A 116 -5.89 1.94 15.71
N ILE A 117 -7.12 1.43 15.70
CA ILE A 117 -7.62 0.52 16.74
C ILE A 117 -6.79 -0.76 16.77
N CYS A 118 -6.48 -1.37 15.62
CA CYS A 118 -5.61 -2.56 15.56
C CYS A 118 -4.23 -2.29 16.17
N ILE A 119 -3.60 -1.16 15.84
CA ILE A 119 -2.30 -0.78 16.40
C ILE A 119 -2.41 -0.60 17.91
N PHE A 120 -3.41 0.13 18.38
CA PHE A 120 -3.62 0.36 19.81
C PHE A 120 -3.81 -0.95 20.59
N LEU A 121 -4.67 -1.84 20.10
CA LEU A 121 -4.91 -3.14 20.71
C LEU A 121 -3.65 -4.04 20.70
N THR A 122 -2.84 -3.95 19.64
CA THR A 122 -1.57 -4.68 19.57
C THR A 122 -0.59 -4.20 20.64
N ILE A 123 -0.45 -2.87 20.78
CA ILE A 123 0.41 -2.29 21.83
C ILE A 123 -0.11 -2.65 23.22
N LEU A 124 -1.42 -2.55 23.44
CA LEU A 124 -2.05 -2.90 24.70
C LEU A 124 -1.82 -4.37 25.06
N ASN A 125 -1.91 -5.25 24.06
CA ASN A 125 -1.66 -6.68 24.26
C ASN A 125 -0.19 -7.01 24.59
N LEU A 126 0.76 -6.24 24.09
CA LEU A 126 2.17 -6.38 24.47
C LEU A 126 2.39 -6.05 25.96
N ILE A 127 1.53 -5.19 26.54
CA ILE A 127 1.60 -4.79 27.96
C ILE A 127 0.86 -5.80 28.83
N ILE A 128 -0.36 -6.20 28.45
CA ILE A 128 -1.26 -6.98 29.30
C ILE A 128 -1.11 -8.49 29.05
N ASN A 129 -0.61 -8.85 27.86
CA ASN A 129 -0.35 -10.25 27.42
C ASN A 129 -1.56 -11.18 27.54
N THR A 130 -2.70 -10.79 26.99
CA THR A 130 -3.93 -11.58 27.03
C THR A 130 -4.23 -12.21 25.66
N SER A 131 -4.65 -13.47 25.65
CA SER A 131 -5.05 -14.16 24.42
C SER A 131 -6.29 -13.53 23.74
N VAL A 132 -7.17 -12.94 24.54
CA VAL A 132 -8.42 -12.30 24.06
C VAL A 132 -8.12 -11.10 23.13
N LEU A 133 -7.13 -10.27 23.46
CA LEU A 133 -6.77 -9.14 22.60
C LEU A 133 -6.20 -9.59 21.26
N TRP A 134 -5.45 -10.69 21.21
CA TRP A 134 -4.98 -11.27 19.95
C TRP A 134 -6.14 -11.72 19.06
N THR A 135 -7.16 -12.38 19.62
CA THR A 135 -8.33 -12.80 18.82
C THR A 135 -9.06 -11.59 18.23
N ILE A 136 -9.22 -10.51 18.98
CA ILE A 136 -9.84 -9.28 18.48
C ILE A 136 -9.03 -8.67 17.34
N VAL A 137 -7.70 -8.56 17.47
CA VAL A 137 -6.82 -8.05 16.41
C VAL A 137 -6.91 -8.91 15.16
N PHE A 138 -6.89 -10.24 15.29
CA PHE A 138 -7.03 -11.16 14.16
C PHE A 138 -8.37 -11.02 13.43
N CYS A 139 -9.45 -10.68 14.12
CA CYS A 139 -10.75 -10.40 13.49
C CYS A 139 -10.80 -9.03 12.79
N LEU A 140 -10.11 -8.02 13.34
CA LEU A 140 -10.12 -6.68 12.77
C LEU A 140 -9.29 -6.54 11.50
N ILE A 141 -8.22 -7.34 11.32
CA ILE A 141 -7.39 -7.29 10.11
C ILE A 141 -8.19 -7.64 8.84
N PRO A 142 -8.93 -8.76 8.77
CA PRO A 142 -9.79 -9.05 7.63
C PRO A 142 -10.86 -7.98 7.40
N LEU A 143 -11.43 -7.43 8.48
CA LEU A 143 -12.41 -6.36 8.39
C LEU A 143 -11.79 -5.09 7.77
N TYR A 144 -10.59 -4.72 8.16
CA TYR A 144 -9.86 -3.61 7.55
C TYR A 144 -9.69 -3.81 6.03
N ILE A 145 -9.21 -4.99 5.63
CA ILE A 145 -9.01 -5.32 4.20
C ILE A 145 -10.34 -5.28 3.45
N PHE A 146 -11.41 -5.85 4.02
CA PHE A 146 -12.74 -5.88 3.40
C PHE A 146 -13.29 -4.48 3.19
N VAL A 147 -13.23 -3.60 4.19
CA VAL A 147 -13.71 -2.22 4.08
C VAL A 147 -12.84 -1.42 3.08
N ASP A 148 -11.53 -1.68 3.02
CA ASP A 148 -10.63 -1.05 2.05
C ASP A 148 -11.00 -1.45 0.60
N ILE A 149 -11.34 -2.72 0.38
CA ILE A 149 -11.87 -3.22 -0.89
C ILE A 149 -13.18 -2.52 -1.25
N LEU A 150 -14.14 -2.47 -0.33
CA LEU A 150 -15.44 -1.82 -0.57
C LEU A 150 -15.26 -0.35 -0.95
N ASN A 151 -14.43 0.39 -0.22
CA ASN A 151 -14.16 1.79 -0.52
C ASN A 151 -13.54 1.96 -1.92
N HIS A 152 -12.67 1.06 -2.33
CA HIS A 152 -12.08 1.10 -3.67
C HIS A 152 -13.16 1.01 -4.77
N TYR A 153 -14.18 0.17 -4.59
CA TYR A 153 -15.25 0.00 -5.57
C TYR A 153 -16.32 1.10 -5.54
N GLN A 154 -16.52 1.78 -4.40
CA GLN A 154 -17.49 2.87 -4.30
C GLN A 154 -17.01 4.18 -4.95
N PHE A 155 -15.70 4.41 -5.05
CA PHE A 155 -15.13 5.65 -5.59
C PHE A 155 -14.65 5.52 -7.05
N ARG A 156 -15.03 4.48 -7.75
CA ARG A 156 -14.84 4.33 -9.19
C ARG A 156 -15.98 4.96 -9.97
#